data_019d1e0f0ecd56622f0a90456d533c80
#
_entry.id   019d1e0f0ecd56622f0a90456d533c80
#
_cell.length_a   1.000
_cell.length_b   1.000
_cell.length_c   1.000
_cell.angle_alpha   90.00
_cell.angle_beta   90.00
_cell.angle_gamma   90.00
#
_symmetry.space_group_name_H-M   'P 1'
#
loop_
_entity.id
_entity.type
_entity.pdbx_description
1 polymer ?
#
loop_
_entity_poly.entity_id
_entity_poly.type
_entity_poly.pdbx_seq_one_letter_code
_entity_poly.pdbx_strand_id
1 'polypeptide(L)'
;MSWFEKIVPSRIKTEKRVRSVPEGLWIKCPACDAVLYRAELDRNLQVCPKCSHHMRLHARARLDRFLDAGMRDEIGANVMPEDPLRFKDSKRYKDRLTAAQKTTGEKDALIAMAGKLHGEPIVACAFEFGFLGGSMGSVVGERFHRAVLRCLADRAPLVCFSATGGARMQEALLSLMQMAKTSAALARLAQAHLPYVSVLTDPTTGGVSASLAMLGDINIGEPRALIGFAGPRVIAQTVRETLPEGFQRSEFLLEKGALDLIMDRRDQRDHIARLLRLLMKRPPLVPVAAEA
;
A
#
# COMPACT_ATOMS: atom_id res chain seq x y z
N MET A 1 35.04 37.22 60.41
CA MET A 1 34.32 36.12 59.73
C MET A 1 32.98 35.95 60.43
N SER A 2 31.90 36.31 59.76
CA SER A 2 30.57 36.49 60.30
C SER A 2 29.89 35.16 60.60
N TRP A 3 29.37 35.00 61.78
CA TRP A 3 28.63 33.86 62.33
C TRP A 3 27.31 33.53 61.56
N PHE A 4 26.82 34.42 60.72
CA PHE A 4 25.54 34.32 59.99
C PHE A 4 25.55 33.44 58.74
N GLU A 5 26.69 32.94 58.26
CA GLU A 5 26.75 32.07 57.07
C GLU A 5 26.39 30.60 57.30
N LYS A 6 26.12 30.17 58.54
CA LYS A 6 25.81 28.79 58.86
C LYS A 6 24.32 28.46 59.03
N ILE A 7 23.41 29.36 58.72
CA ILE A 7 21.95 29.17 58.91
C ILE A 7 21.17 29.23 57.56
N VAL A 8 21.84 29.05 56.42
CA VAL A 8 21.11 28.89 55.17
C VAL A 8 20.81 27.43 54.96
N PRO A 9 19.54 26.98 55.01
CA PRO A 9 19.23 25.59 54.73
C PRO A 9 19.64 25.29 53.28
N SER A 10 20.36 24.19 53.06
CA SER A 10 20.73 23.73 51.72
C SER A 10 19.47 23.61 50.87
N ARG A 11 19.37 24.40 49.82
CA ARG A 11 18.31 24.26 48.83
C ARG A 11 18.46 22.91 48.17
N ILE A 12 17.54 22.00 48.52
CA ILE A 12 17.37 20.72 47.79
C ILE A 12 17.04 21.08 46.34
N LYS A 13 18.00 20.93 45.44
CA LYS A 13 17.76 20.96 44.02
C LYS A 13 16.95 19.70 43.67
N THR A 14 15.63 19.84 43.67
CA THR A 14 14.76 18.83 43.01
C THR A 14 15.03 18.92 41.54
N GLU A 15 15.79 18.01 41.00
CA GLU A 15 15.83 17.76 39.57
C GLU A 15 14.40 17.41 39.14
N LYS A 16 13.74 18.36 38.47
CA LYS A 16 12.53 18.05 37.72
C LYS A 16 12.93 17.03 36.66
N ARG A 17 12.74 15.74 36.96
CA ARG A 17 12.69 14.69 35.93
C ARG A 17 11.55 15.08 34.98
N VAL A 18 11.85 15.86 33.98
CA VAL A 18 11.00 16.00 32.80
C VAL A 18 10.97 14.61 32.20
N ARG A 19 9.89 13.86 32.46
CA ARG A 19 9.59 12.66 31.69
C ARG A 19 9.42 13.11 30.25
N SER A 20 10.50 13.09 29.48
CA SER A 20 10.39 13.27 28.04
C SER A 20 9.60 12.07 27.53
N VAL A 21 8.40 12.31 27.03
CA VAL A 21 7.66 11.29 26.31
C VAL A 21 8.53 10.91 25.13
N PRO A 22 8.88 9.62 24.93
CA PRO A 22 9.72 9.23 23.82
C PRO A 22 9.13 9.75 22.51
N GLU A 23 9.97 10.42 21.71
CA GLU A 23 9.57 10.93 20.41
C GLU A 23 9.03 9.80 19.54
N GLY A 24 7.90 10.01 18.85
CA GLY A 24 7.30 9.06 17.92
C GLY A 24 6.24 8.12 18.50
N LEU A 25 5.88 8.22 19.79
CA LEU A 25 4.75 7.46 20.36
C LEU A 25 3.38 7.97 19.92
N TRP A 26 3.31 9.25 19.53
CA TRP A 26 2.07 9.91 19.16
C TRP A 26 2.11 10.35 17.70
N ILE A 27 1.00 10.19 17.00
CA ILE A 27 0.81 10.59 15.62
C ILE A 27 -0.45 11.45 15.55
N LYS A 28 -0.41 12.54 14.78
CA LYS A 28 -1.56 13.37 14.51
C LYS A 28 -2.28 12.86 13.26
N CYS A 29 -3.58 12.64 13.34
CA CYS A 29 -4.38 12.27 12.19
C CYS A 29 -4.45 13.45 11.20
N PRO A 30 -4.09 13.29 9.92
CA PRO A 30 -4.11 14.37 8.95
C PRO A 30 -5.52 14.84 8.55
N ALA A 31 -6.57 14.06 8.88
CA ALA A 31 -7.94 14.38 8.49
C ALA A 31 -8.76 15.04 9.61
N CYS A 32 -8.50 14.67 10.89
CA CYS A 32 -9.28 15.20 12.01
C CYS A 32 -8.43 15.79 13.14
N ASP A 33 -7.11 15.91 12.92
CA ASP A 33 -6.14 16.47 13.88
C ASP A 33 -6.05 15.75 15.24
N ALA A 34 -6.78 14.66 15.44
CA ALA A 34 -6.72 13.89 16.67
C ALA A 34 -5.31 13.34 16.92
N VAL A 35 -4.84 13.44 18.15
CA VAL A 35 -3.59 12.82 18.60
C VAL A 35 -3.86 11.37 18.91
N LEU A 36 -3.15 10.46 18.26
CA LEU A 36 -3.35 9.02 18.30
C LEU A 36 -2.11 8.33 18.84
N TYR A 37 -2.29 7.29 19.65
CA TYR A 37 -1.19 6.45 20.11
C TYR A 37 -0.79 5.48 18.99
N ARG A 38 0.53 5.44 18.66
CA ARG A 38 1.04 4.66 17.53
C ARG A 38 0.67 3.18 17.62
N ALA A 39 0.82 2.56 18.80
CA ALA A 39 0.51 1.14 18.97
C ALA A 39 -0.98 0.81 18.79
N GLU A 40 -1.87 1.75 19.14
CA GLU A 40 -3.31 1.59 18.88
C GLU A 40 -3.60 1.72 17.38
N LEU A 41 -2.95 2.67 16.72
CA LEU A 41 -3.07 2.86 15.29
C LEU A 41 -2.56 1.65 14.50
N ASP A 42 -1.44 1.04 14.93
CA ASP A 42 -0.90 -0.18 14.32
C ASP A 42 -1.87 -1.37 14.47
N ARG A 43 -2.51 -1.52 15.64
CA ARG A 43 -3.56 -2.54 15.85
C ARG A 43 -4.77 -2.29 14.96
N ASN A 44 -5.12 -1.03 14.71
CA ASN A 44 -6.23 -0.61 13.86
C ASN A 44 -5.84 -0.48 12.38
N LEU A 45 -4.76 -1.13 11.95
CA LEU A 45 -4.28 -1.16 10.55
C LEU A 45 -4.07 0.24 9.94
N GLN A 46 -3.57 1.21 10.73
CA GLN A 46 -3.40 2.60 10.31
C GLN A 46 -4.72 3.30 9.91
N VAL A 47 -5.84 2.86 10.46
CA VAL A 47 -7.13 3.54 10.33
C VAL A 47 -7.38 4.36 11.59
N CYS A 48 -7.69 5.64 11.43
CA CYS A 48 -7.96 6.53 12.56
C CYS A 48 -9.21 6.09 13.32
N PRO A 49 -9.12 5.79 14.63
CA PRO A 49 -10.29 5.36 15.41
C PRO A 49 -11.33 6.46 15.61
N LYS A 50 -10.98 7.74 15.38
CA LYS A 50 -11.87 8.89 15.57
C LYS A 50 -12.69 9.25 14.32
N CYS A 51 -12.08 9.19 13.12
CA CYS A 51 -12.73 9.63 11.88
C CYS A 51 -12.68 8.60 10.75
N SER A 52 -12.17 7.39 11.02
CA SER A 52 -12.00 6.31 10.06
C SER A 52 -11.16 6.70 8.82
N HIS A 53 -10.29 7.72 8.95
CA HIS A 53 -9.36 8.07 7.89
C HIS A 53 -8.31 6.96 7.73
N HIS A 54 -8.15 6.45 6.51
CA HIS A 54 -7.17 5.43 6.14
C HIS A 54 -5.82 6.10 5.89
N MET A 55 -4.92 6.03 6.87
CA MET A 55 -3.54 6.49 6.71
C MET A 55 -2.71 5.49 5.91
N ARG A 56 -1.54 5.91 5.44
CA ARG A 56 -0.65 5.03 4.67
C ARG A 56 -0.21 3.83 5.49
N LEU A 57 -0.24 2.67 4.84
CA LEU A 57 0.24 1.41 5.38
C LEU A 57 1.36 0.89 4.47
N HIS A 58 2.52 0.57 5.04
CA HIS A 58 3.64 0.00 4.30
C HIS A 58 3.27 -1.35 3.69
N ALA A 59 3.83 -1.64 2.51
CA ALA A 59 3.50 -2.82 1.73
C ALA A 59 3.71 -4.13 2.51
N ARG A 60 4.86 -4.27 3.18
CA ARG A 60 5.19 -5.47 3.98
C ARG A 60 4.21 -5.65 5.15
N ALA A 61 3.94 -4.57 5.88
CA ALA A 61 2.96 -4.61 6.97
C ALA A 61 1.55 -4.96 6.49
N ARG A 62 1.16 -4.49 5.29
CA ARG A 62 -0.12 -4.85 4.67
C ARG A 62 -0.19 -6.35 4.36
N LEU A 63 0.84 -6.91 3.73
CA LEU A 63 0.91 -8.34 3.42
C LEU A 63 0.96 -9.19 4.69
N ASP A 64 1.67 -8.73 5.73
CA ASP A 64 1.73 -9.43 7.02
C ASP A 64 0.39 -9.51 7.75
N ARG A 65 -0.46 -8.51 7.55
CA ARG A 65 -1.82 -8.49 8.12
C ARG A 65 -2.84 -9.22 7.25
N PHE A 66 -2.59 -9.29 5.95
CA PHE A 66 -3.50 -9.91 5.00
C PHE A 66 -3.32 -11.43 4.91
N LEU A 67 -2.08 -11.89 4.81
CA LEU A 67 -1.75 -13.31 4.71
C LEU A 67 -1.73 -13.98 6.10
N ASP A 68 -2.00 -15.28 6.11
CA ASP A 68 -1.86 -16.11 7.31
C ASP A 68 -0.43 -16.06 7.85
N ALA A 69 -0.29 -16.24 9.17
CA ALA A 69 1.01 -16.46 9.78
C ALA A 69 1.63 -17.78 9.27
N GLY A 70 2.95 -17.83 9.15
CA GLY A 70 3.67 -19.03 8.71
C GLY A 70 4.54 -18.82 7.49
N MET A 71 4.82 -19.90 6.76
CA MET A 71 5.69 -19.85 5.58
C MET A 71 5.08 -19.02 4.46
N ARG A 72 5.86 -18.07 3.96
CA ARG A 72 5.57 -17.22 2.81
C ARG A 72 6.81 -17.19 1.93
N ASP A 73 6.59 -17.15 0.62
CA ASP A 73 7.65 -17.07 -0.36
C ASP A 73 7.61 -15.72 -1.08
N GLU A 74 8.66 -14.92 -0.94
CA GLU A 74 8.76 -13.61 -1.59
C GLU A 74 9.19 -13.79 -3.05
N ILE A 75 8.29 -13.49 -3.96
CA ILE A 75 8.45 -13.69 -5.39
C ILE A 75 9.31 -12.55 -5.98
N GLY A 76 10.39 -12.91 -6.67
CA GLY A 76 11.27 -11.95 -7.33
C GLY A 76 12.07 -11.07 -6.36
N ALA A 77 12.34 -11.54 -5.14
CA ALA A 77 13.16 -10.84 -4.15
C ALA A 77 14.59 -10.53 -4.65
N ASN A 78 15.07 -11.28 -5.64
CA ASN A 78 16.38 -11.09 -6.27
C ASN A 78 16.39 -10.07 -7.42
N VAL A 79 15.21 -9.61 -7.87
CA VAL A 79 15.11 -8.63 -8.96
C VAL A 79 15.41 -7.24 -8.43
N MET A 80 16.41 -6.59 -9.03
CA MET A 80 16.90 -5.27 -8.63
C MET A 80 16.69 -4.24 -9.73
N PRO A 81 16.43 -2.98 -9.40
CA PRO A 81 16.32 -1.91 -10.38
C PRO A 81 17.70 -1.58 -10.97
N GLU A 82 17.69 -1.33 -12.26
CA GLU A 82 18.87 -0.87 -13.02
C GLU A 82 18.61 0.54 -13.59
N ASP A 83 19.68 1.26 -13.91
CA ASP A 83 19.63 2.57 -14.56
C ASP A 83 20.28 2.52 -15.96
N PRO A 84 19.63 1.83 -16.95
CA PRO A 84 20.21 1.66 -18.27
C PRO A 84 20.29 3.00 -19.04
N LEU A 85 19.44 3.97 -18.69
CA LEU A 85 19.38 5.28 -19.34
C LEU A 85 20.34 6.30 -18.72
N ARG A 86 20.96 5.97 -17.58
CA ARG A 86 21.77 6.90 -16.77
C ARG A 86 21.03 8.22 -16.52
N PHE A 87 19.72 8.09 -16.20
CA PHE A 87 18.83 9.24 -16.07
C PHE A 87 19.29 10.19 -14.96
N LYS A 88 19.27 11.48 -15.30
CA LYS A 88 19.59 12.57 -14.38
C LYS A 88 18.66 13.76 -14.65
N ASP A 89 17.96 14.20 -13.62
CA ASP A 89 17.31 15.51 -13.53
C ASP A 89 18.08 16.38 -12.50
N SER A 90 17.43 16.85 -11.45
CA SER A 90 18.10 17.48 -10.29
C SER A 90 19.00 16.50 -9.52
N LYS A 91 18.75 15.18 -9.59
CA LYS A 91 19.51 14.09 -8.97
C LYS A 91 19.59 12.91 -9.93
N ARG A 92 20.68 12.12 -9.84
CA ARG A 92 20.78 10.88 -10.63
C ARG A 92 19.73 9.86 -10.15
N TYR A 93 19.20 9.07 -11.05
CA TYR A 93 18.23 8.01 -10.71
C TYR A 93 18.83 7.00 -9.72
N LYS A 94 20.09 6.59 -9.92
CA LYS A 94 20.80 5.71 -8.99
C LYS A 94 20.83 6.24 -7.55
N ASP A 95 21.02 7.56 -7.36
CA ASP A 95 21.04 8.18 -6.03
C ASP A 95 19.64 8.16 -5.40
N ARG A 96 18.58 8.35 -6.21
CA ARG A 96 17.19 8.23 -5.77
C ARG A 96 16.85 6.81 -5.35
N LEU A 97 17.28 5.79 -6.10
CA LEU A 97 17.11 4.38 -5.77
C LEU A 97 17.75 4.06 -4.42
N THR A 98 19.03 4.43 -4.24
CA THR A 98 19.76 4.18 -2.98
C THR A 98 19.07 4.86 -1.80
N ALA A 99 18.61 6.11 -1.97
CA ALA A 99 17.88 6.83 -0.91
C ALA A 99 16.54 6.14 -0.57
N ALA A 100 15.79 5.72 -1.59
CA ALA A 100 14.50 5.04 -1.40
C ALA A 100 14.68 3.69 -0.69
N GLN A 101 15.67 2.90 -1.11
CA GLN A 101 16.03 1.62 -0.48
C GLN A 101 16.42 1.81 1.00
N LYS A 102 17.22 2.83 1.30
CA LYS A 102 17.62 3.15 2.68
C LYS A 102 16.41 3.56 3.54
N THR A 103 15.47 4.33 2.98
CA THR A 103 14.33 4.85 3.72
C THR A 103 13.26 3.79 3.97
N THR A 104 12.99 2.93 2.97
CA THR A 104 11.91 1.95 3.04
C THR A 104 12.36 0.57 3.50
N GLY A 105 13.65 0.25 3.38
CA GLY A 105 14.18 -1.10 3.55
C GLY A 105 13.84 -2.06 2.40
N GLU A 106 13.12 -1.58 1.38
CA GLU A 106 12.67 -2.38 0.24
C GLU A 106 13.56 -2.16 -0.99
N LYS A 107 13.69 -3.17 -1.83
CA LYS A 107 14.51 -3.12 -3.03
C LYS A 107 13.86 -2.35 -4.17
N ASP A 108 12.52 -2.37 -4.25
CA ASP A 108 11.71 -1.63 -5.21
C ASP A 108 10.27 -1.48 -4.70
N ALA A 109 9.43 -0.79 -5.48
CA ALA A 109 8.10 -0.34 -5.08
C ALA A 109 7.02 -1.44 -5.02
N LEU A 110 7.27 -2.68 -5.39
CA LEU A 110 6.32 -3.78 -5.29
C LEU A 110 6.91 -4.95 -4.51
N ILE A 111 6.15 -5.44 -3.54
CA ILE A 111 6.40 -6.70 -2.85
C ILE A 111 5.35 -7.70 -3.32
N ALA A 112 5.77 -8.89 -3.71
CA ALA A 112 4.90 -9.99 -4.11
C ALA A 112 5.20 -11.22 -3.26
N MET A 113 4.16 -11.83 -2.67
CA MET A 113 4.29 -12.99 -1.80
C MET A 113 3.31 -14.09 -2.19
N ALA A 114 3.78 -15.32 -2.26
CA ALA A 114 2.93 -16.51 -2.19
C ALA A 114 2.76 -16.91 -0.72
N GLY A 115 1.55 -17.24 -0.33
CA GLY A 115 1.20 -17.62 1.04
C GLY A 115 -0.18 -18.25 1.12
N LYS A 116 -0.81 -18.12 2.28
CA LYS A 116 -2.19 -18.60 2.49
C LYS A 116 -3.07 -17.47 3.00
N LEU A 117 -4.36 -17.57 2.74
CA LEU A 117 -5.42 -16.73 3.28
C LEU A 117 -6.55 -17.65 3.78
N HIS A 118 -6.78 -17.67 5.08
CA HIS A 118 -7.66 -18.65 5.73
C HIS A 118 -7.38 -20.10 5.31
N GLY A 119 -6.09 -20.47 5.28
CA GLY A 119 -5.61 -21.81 4.91
C GLY A 119 -5.49 -22.06 3.41
N GLU A 120 -6.09 -21.24 2.55
CA GLU A 120 -6.11 -21.42 1.09
C GLU A 120 -4.91 -20.75 0.41
N PRO A 121 -4.29 -21.39 -0.60
CA PRO A 121 -3.20 -20.78 -1.35
C PRO A 121 -3.63 -19.49 -2.04
N ILE A 122 -2.77 -18.48 -1.98
CA ILE A 122 -2.97 -17.18 -2.61
C ILE A 122 -1.64 -16.53 -2.96
N VAL A 123 -1.64 -15.71 -3.99
CA VAL A 123 -0.54 -14.75 -4.25
C VAL A 123 -1.04 -13.35 -4.00
N ALA A 124 -0.31 -12.58 -3.20
CA ALA A 124 -0.65 -11.21 -2.87
C ALA A 124 0.50 -10.27 -3.21
N CYS A 125 0.18 -9.14 -3.84
CA CYS A 125 1.10 -8.06 -4.15
C CYS A 125 0.71 -6.81 -3.38
N ALA A 126 1.68 -6.01 -2.95
CA ALA A 126 1.43 -4.70 -2.37
C ALA A 126 2.48 -3.68 -2.83
N PHE A 127 2.02 -2.49 -3.19
CA PHE A 127 2.88 -1.37 -3.54
C PHE A 127 3.40 -0.66 -2.30
N GLU A 128 4.71 -0.36 -2.27
CA GLU A 128 5.35 0.47 -1.27
C GLU A 128 5.41 1.93 -1.77
N PHE A 129 4.47 2.73 -1.29
CA PHE A 129 4.39 4.14 -1.72
C PHE A 129 5.61 4.95 -1.28
N GLY A 130 6.26 4.59 -0.18
CA GLY A 130 7.50 5.21 0.28
C GLY A 130 8.65 5.08 -0.71
N PHE A 131 8.61 4.06 -1.56
CA PHE A 131 9.62 3.85 -2.60
C PHE A 131 9.27 4.64 -3.87
N LEU A 132 9.87 5.80 -4.05
CA LEU A 132 9.66 6.68 -5.22
C LEU A 132 8.18 6.91 -5.58
N GLY A 133 7.33 7.12 -4.56
CA GLY A 133 5.89 7.32 -4.74
C GLY A 133 5.16 6.08 -5.24
N GLY A 134 5.66 4.87 -4.96
CA GLY A 134 5.06 3.63 -5.44
C GLY A 134 5.11 3.48 -6.96
N SER A 135 5.98 4.21 -7.65
CA SER A 135 5.99 4.25 -9.11
C SER A 135 6.42 2.93 -9.74
N MET A 136 5.70 2.54 -10.82
CA MET A 136 5.95 1.33 -11.58
C MET A 136 7.15 1.50 -12.51
N GLY A 137 8.25 0.85 -12.19
CA GLY A 137 9.40 0.61 -13.07
C GLY A 137 9.46 -0.84 -13.54
N SER A 138 10.55 -1.19 -14.19
CA SER A 138 10.81 -2.54 -14.76
C SER A 138 10.70 -3.64 -13.71
N VAL A 139 11.21 -3.41 -12.49
CA VAL A 139 11.14 -4.37 -11.39
C VAL A 139 9.71 -4.63 -10.94
N VAL A 140 8.88 -3.58 -10.84
CA VAL A 140 7.46 -3.72 -10.48
C VAL A 140 6.73 -4.60 -11.47
N GLY A 141 6.89 -4.31 -12.78
CA GLY A 141 6.27 -5.13 -13.81
C GLY A 141 6.78 -6.57 -13.85
N GLU A 142 8.07 -6.79 -13.62
CA GLU A 142 8.66 -8.14 -13.54
C GLU A 142 8.16 -8.92 -12.33
N ARG A 143 8.13 -8.32 -11.14
CA ARG A 143 7.62 -8.98 -9.93
C ARG A 143 6.14 -9.30 -10.06
N PHE A 144 5.33 -8.39 -10.61
CA PHE A 144 3.92 -8.65 -10.88
C PHE A 144 3.72 -9.79 -11.89
N HIS A 145 4.51 -9.79 -12.98
CA HIS A 145 4.48 -10.89 -13.96
C HIS A 145 4.83 -12.23 -13.30
N ARG A 146 5.88 -12.29 -12.48
CA ARG A 146 6.24 -13.52 -11.74
C ARG A 146 5.18 -13.95 -10.74
N ALA A 147 4.50 -12.98 -10.11
CA ALA A 147 3.36 -13.26 -9.24
C ALA A 147 2.24 -13.97 -10.01
N VAL A 148 1.91 -13.51 -11.22
CA VAL A 148 0.93 -14.17 -12.08
C VAL A 148 1.41 -15.57 -12.50
N LEU A 149 2.68 -15.74 -12.86
CA LEU A 149 3.23 -17.08 -13.19
C LEU A 149 3.11 -18.04 -12.00
N ARG A 150 3.31 -17.53 -10.79
CA ARG A 150 3.12 -18.32 -9.57
C ARG A 150 1.65 -18.67 -9.33
N CYS A 151 0.72 -17.75 -9.58
CA CYS A 151 -0.72 -18.07 -9.55
C CYS A 151 -1.08 -19.20 -10.51
N LEU A 152 -0.55 -19.17 -11.74
CA LEU A 152 -0.78 -20.20 -12.74
C LEU A 152 -0.23 -21.56 -12.30
N ALA A 153 0.98 -21.60 -11.73
CA ALA A 153 1.62 -22.82 -11.25
C ALA A 153 0.87 -23.44 -10.06
N ASP A 154 0.49 -22.61 -9.09
CA ASP A 154 -0.16 -23.06 -7.86
C ASP A 154 -1.70 -23.17 -7.98
N ARG A 155 -2.29 -22.82 -9.13
CA ARG A 155 -3.75 -22.68 -9.32
C ARG A 155 -4.38 -21.78 -8.24
N ALA A 156 -3.71 -20.68 -7.91
CA ALA A 156 -4.08 -19.75 -6.83
C ALA A 156 -4.59 -18.43 -7.39
N PRO A 157 -5.51 -17.73 -6.69
CA PRO A 157 -5.94 -16.39 -7.05
C PRO A 157 -4.87 -15.33 -6.78
N LEU A 158 -5.01 -14.16 -7.42
CA LEU A 158 -4.16 -12.99 -7.23
C LEU A 158 -4.92 -11.88 -6.50
N VAL A 159 -4.26 -11.23 -5.54
CA VAL A 159 -4.72 -9.96 -4.95
C VAL A 159 -3.60 -8.93 -5.07
N CYS A 160 -3.91 -7.71 -5.48
CA CYS A 160 -2.92 -6.62 -5.54
C CYS A 160 -3.45 -5.37 -4.84
N PHE A 161 -2.69 -4.89 -3.87
CA PHE A 161 -2.94 -3.62 -3.18
C PHE A 161 -2.11 -2.51 -3.84
N SER A 162 -2.77 -1.64 -4.58
CA SER A 162 -2.11 -0.55 -5.31
C SER A 162 -2.03 0.72 -4.48
N ALA A 163 -0.82 1.29 -4.38
CA ALA A 163 -0.53 2.59 -3.78
C ALA A 163 0.57 3.27 -4.61
N THR A 164 0.21 4.16 -5.55
CA THR A 164 1.16 4.57 -6.59
C THR A 164 0.84 5.92 -7.22
N GLY A 165 1.89 6.64 -7.60
CA GLY A 165 1.83 7.82 -8.47
C GLY A 165 1.86 7.51 -9.97
N GLY A 166 1.96 6.23 -10.39
CA GLY A 166 1.94 5.83 -11.79
C GLY A 166 3.24 5.25 -12.34
N ALA A 167 3.51 5.44 -13.63
CA ALA A 167 4.72 4.95 -14.28
C ALA A 167 5.97 5.73 -13.82
N ARG A 168 7.09 5.04 -13.64
CA ARG A 168 8.36 5.62 -13.18
C ARG A 168 9.03 6.42 -14.28
N MET A 169 9.02 7.73 -14.16
CA MET A 169 9.55 8.66 -15.16
C MET A 169 11.03 8.41 -15.49
N GLN A 170 11.83 8.03 -14.51
CA GLN A 170 13.27 7.81 -14.66
C GLN A 170 13.62 6.61 -15.55
N GLU A 171 12.69 5.70 -15.77
CA GLU A 171 12.85 4.55 -16.67
C GLU A 171 12.17 4.77 -18.02
N ALA A 172 11.57 5.95 -18.25
CA ALA A 172 10.98 6.37 -19.52
C ALA A 172 10.09 5.27 -20.17
N LEU A 173 10.37 4.90 -21.43
CA LEU A 173 9.61 3.88 -22.17
C LEU A 173 9.61 2.51 -21.46
N LEU A 174 10.66 2.15 -20.74
CA LEU A 174 10.71 0.86 -20.02
C LEU A 174 9.60 0.76 -18.97
N SER A 175 9.30 1.85 -18.26
CA SER A 175 8.18 1.86 -17.31
C SER A 175 6.80 1.81 -18.01
N LEU A 176 6.65 2.45 -19.16
CA LEU A 176 5.40 2.35 -19.93
C LEU A 176 5.17 0.94 -20.49
N MET A 177 6.23 0.26 -20.92
CA MET A 177 6.13 -1.13 -21.39
C MET A 177 5.70 -2.11 -20.29
N GLN A 178 5.84 -1.73 -19.01
CA GLN A 178 5.31 -2.57 -17.91
C GLN A 178 3.78 -2.60 -17.90
N MET A 179 3.09 -1.58 -18.39
CA MET A 179 1.64 -1.61 -18.55
C MET A 179 1.22 -2.76 -19.46
N ALA A 180 1.84 -2.87 -20.64
CA ALA A 180 1.58 -3.96 -21.58
C ALA A 180 1.96 -5.34 -20.98
N LYS A 181 3.10 -5.43 -20.31
CA LYS A 181 3.58 -6.66 -19.68
C LYS A 181 2.63 -7.18 -18.61
N THR A 182 2.16 -6.30 -17.72
CA THR A 182 1.22 -6.67 -16.65
C THR A 182 -0.16 -7.03 -17.19
N SER A 183 -0.65 -6.30 -18.21
CA SER A 183 -1.93 -6.61 -18.87
C SER A 183 -1.88 -7.97 -19.59
N ALA A 184 -0.79 -8.28 -20.30
CA ALA A 184 -0.60 -9.57 -20.93
C ALA A 184 -0.51 -10.73 -19.91
N ALA A 185 0.09 -10.47 -18.75
CA ALA A 185 0.12 -11.44 -17.65
C ALA A 185 -1.30 -11.73 -17.13
N LEU A 186 -2.09 -10.67 -16.88
CA LEU A 186 -3.49 -10.79 -16.42
C LEU A 186 -4.37 -11.52 -17.45
N ALA A 187 -4.17 -11.27 -18.75
CA ALA A 187 -4.88 -12.03 -19.79
C ALA A 187 -4.63 -13.56 -19.68
N ARG A 188 -3.40 -13.97 -19.35
CA ARG A 188 -3.09 -15.39 -19.09
C ARG A 188 -3.77 -15.93 -17.84
N LEU A 189 -3.88 -15.10 -16.78
CA LEU A 189 -4.58 -15.46 -15.55
C LEU A 189 -6.07 -15.69 -15.82
N ALA A 190 -6.70 -14.77 -16.58
CA ALA A 190 -8.09 -14.88 -17.00
C ALA A 190 -8.36 -16.14 -17.85
N GLN A 191 -7.48 -16.44 -18.81
CA GLN A 191 -7.56 -17.68 -19.62
C GLN A 191 -7.48 -18.95 -18.75
N ALA A 192 -6.78 -18.91 -17.63
CA ALA A 192 -6.70 -20.01 -16.67
C ALA A 192 -7.89 -20.05 -15.69
N HIS A 193 -8.85 -19.11 -15.80
CA HIS A 193 -10.00 -18.95 -14.90
C HIS A 193 -9.59 -18.79 -13.44
N LEU A 194 -8.50 -18.02 -13.19
CA LEU A 194 -8.04 -17.69 -11.87
C LEU A 194 -8.37 -16.22 -11.57
N PRO A 195 -9.08 -15.93 -10.46
CA PRO A 195 -9.54 -14.59 -10.18
C PRO A 195 -8.41 -13.64 -9.78
N TYR A 196 -8.57 -12.39 -10.19
CA TYR A 196 -7.76 -11.25 -9.78
C TYR A 196 -8.61 -10.22 -9.05
N VAL A 197 -8.33 -9.96 -7.78
CA VAL A 197 -8.93 -8.89 -6.99
C VAL A 197 -7.94 -7.73 -6.89
N SER A 198 -8.34 -6.58 -7.39
CA SER A 198 -7.57 -5.34 -7.27
C SER A 198 -8.09 -4.48 -6.14
N VAL A 199 -7.23 -4.11 -5.20
CA VAL A 199 -7.52 -3.20 -4.09
C VAL A 199 -6.79 -1.88 -4.31
N LEU A 200 -7.56 -0.83 -4.58
CA LEU A 200 -7.05 0.50 -4.89
C LEU A 200 -7.02 1.34 -3.61
N THR A 201 -5.81 1.76 -3.20
CA THR A 201 -5.60 2.55 -1.99
C THR A 201 -5.15 3.97 -2.32
N ASP A 202 -5.03 4.84 -1.32
CA ASP A 202 -4.69 6.25 -1.51
C ASP A 202 -3.18 6.50 -1.61
N PRO A 203 -2.69 7.07 -2.73
CA PRO A 203 -3.33 7.25 -4.03
C PRO A 203 -3.05 6.06 -4.98
N THR A 204 -3.93 5.85 -5.98
CA THR A 204 -3.66 4.95 -7.11
C THR A 204 -3.89 5.71 -8.41
N THR A 205 -2.81 6.10 -9.10
CA THR A 205 -2.89 7.01 -10.25
C THR A 205 -1.98 6.59 -11.41
N GLY A 206 -2.13 7.28 -12.53
CA GLY A 206 -1.25 7.22 -13.70
C GLY A 206 -1.26 5.88 -14.43
N GLY A 207 -0.08 5.45 -14.92
CA GLY A 207 0.05 4.22 -15.69
C GLY A 207 -0.35 2.94 -14.97
N VAL A 208 -0.32 2.93 -13.63
CA VAL A 208 -0.76 1.76 -12.86
C VAL A 208 -2.28 1.66 -12.81
N SER A 209 -2.99 2.79 -12.60
CA SER A 209 -4.44 2.80 -12.71
C SER A 209 -4.91 2.48 -14.13
N ALA A 210 -4.20 2.98 -15.14
CA ALA A 210 -4.50 2.70 -16.56
C ALA A 210 -4.05 1.28 -17.01
N SER A 211 -3.63 0.43 -16.12
CA SER A 211 -3.24 -0.96 -16.39
C SER A 211 -3.67 -1.90 -15.27
N LEU A 212 -2.74 -2.54 -14.60
CA LEU A 212 -3.01 -3.62 -13.64
C LEU A 212 -4.03 -3.26 -12.55
N ALA A 213 -4.09 -2.00 -12.10
CA ALA A 213 -4.94 -1.66 -10.96
C ALA A 213 -6.45 -1.58 -11.31
N MET A 214 -6.83 -1.33 -12.56
CA MET A 214 -8.25 -1.30 -12.99
C MET A 214 -8.63 -2.52 -13.86
N LEU A 215 -7.80 -3.55 -13.88
CA LEU A 215 -8.03 -4.79 -14.62
C LEU A 215 -8.41 -5.97 -13.70
N GLY A 216 -8.87 -5.70 -12.48
CA GLY A 216 -9.39 -6.71 -11.58
C GLY A 216 -10.72 -7.29 -12.08
N ASP A 217 -10.96 -8.57 -11.82
CA ASP A 217 -12.31 -9.16 -11.92
C ASP A 217 -13.24 -8.50 -10.89
N ILE A 218 -12.66 -8.02 -9.78
CA ILE A 218 -13.29 -7.17 -8.77
C ILE A 218 -12.32 -6.05 -8.41
N ASN A 219 -12.77 -4.80 -8.52
CA ASN A 219 -12.03 -3.59 -8.19
C ASN A 219 -12.59 -2.98 -6.88
N ILE A 220 -11.81 -3.01 -5.82
CA ILE A 220 -12.19 -2.56 -4.48
C ILE A 220 -11.45 -1.26 -4.15
N GLY A 221 -12.16 -0.19 -3.84
CA GLY A 221 -11.56 1.05 -3.32
C GLY A 221 -11.46 1.06 -1.79
N GLU A 222 -10.36 1.57 -1.21
CA GLU A 222 -10.40 1.99 0.20
C GLU A 222 -11.22 3.28 0.33
N PRO A 223 -11.92 3.52 1.46
CA PRO A 223 -12.71 4.74 1.66
C PRO A 223 -11.89 6.01 1.39
N ARG A 224 -12.43 6.93 0.63
CA ARG A 224 -11.85 8.23 0.27
C ARG A 224 -10.52 8.15 -0.48
N ALA A 225 -10.12 7.00 -1.00
CA ALA A 225 -8.88 6.86 -1.77
C ALA A 225 -8.95 7.71 -3.05
N LEU A 226 -7.84 8.39 -3.37
CA LEU A 226 -7.66 9.09 -4.63
C LEU A 226 -7.28 8.07 -5.71
N ILE A 227 -8.18 7.88 -6.68
CA ILE A 227 -8.00 6.91 -7.77
C ILE A 227 -8.30 7.61 -9.07
N GLY A 228 -7.34 7.61 -10.00
CA GLY A 228 -7.53 8.28 -11.29
C GLY A 228 -6.31 8.15 -12.18
N PHE A 229 -6.39 8.67 -13.40
CA PHE A 229 -5.23 8.69 -14.29
C PHE A 229 -4.34 9.91 -14.01
N ALA A 230 -4.79 11.11 -14.42
CA ALA A 230 -4.10 12.33 -14.05
C ALA A 230 -4.51 12.79 -12.66
N GLY A 231 -3.52 13.20 -11.84
CA GLY A 231 -3.83 13.74 -10.52
C GLY A 231 -4.63 15.04 -10.60
N PRO A 232 -5.48 15.38 -9.60
CA PRO A 232 -6.33 16.56 -9.62
C PRO A 232 -5.59 17.87 -9.91
N ARG A 233 -4.36 18.00 -9.39
CA ARG A 233 -3.51 19.18 -9.64
C ARG A 233 -3.15 19.32 -11.12
N VAL A 234 -2.81 18.21 -11.79
CA VAL A 234 -2.46 18.23 -13.23
C VAL A 234 -3.68 18.61 -14.05
N ILE A 235 -4.84 18.04 -13.73
CA ILE A 235 -6.09 18.35 -14.44
C ILE A 235 -6.43 19.85 -14.27
N ALA A 236 -6.44 20.35 -13.05
CA ALA A 236 -6.73 21.75 -12.77
C ALA A 236 -5.78 22.73 -13.49
N GLN A 237 -4.49 22.38 -13.59
CA GLN A 237 -3.51 23.19 -14.30
C GLN A 237 -3.65 23.12 -15.83
N THR A 238 -4.06 21.98 -16.38
CA THR A 238 -4.15 21.75 -17.84
C THR A 238 -5.47 22.24 -18.39
N VAL A 239 -6.58 21.88 -17.74
CA VAL A 239 -7.93 22.24 -18.21
C VAL A 239 -8.37 23.60 -17.65
N ARG A 240 -7.76 24.06 -16.55
CA ARG A 240 -8.08 25.32 -15.84
C ARG A 240 -9.53 25.41 -15.35
N GLU A 241 -10.12 24.26 -15.05
CA GLU A 241 -11.46 24.16 -14.50
C GLU A 241 -11.42 23.72 -13.03
N THR A 242 -12.45 24.11 -12.28
CA THR A 242 -12.65 23.63 -10.92
C THR A 242 -13.28 22.26 -10.96
N LEU A 243 -12.61 21.27 -10.38
CA LEU A 243 -13.11 19.90 -10.33
C LEU A 243 -14.27 19.78 -9.34
N PRO A 244 -15.28 18.95 -9.62
CA PRO A 244 -16.38 18.68 -8.69
C PRO A 244 -15.86 18.18 -7.34
N GLU A 245 -16.59 18.45 -6.26
CA GLU A 245 -16.28 17.89 -4.96
C GLU A 245 -16.30 16.35 -5.03
N GLY A 246 -15.31 15.71 -4.37
CA GLY A 246 -15.17 14.27 -4.40
C GLY A 246 -14.65 13.68 -5.71
N PHE A 247 -14.32 14.49 -6.70
CA PHE A 247 -13.79 13.99 -7.98
C PHE A 247 -12.57 13.07 -7.77
N GLN A 248 -12.59 11.93 -8.47
CA GLN A 248 -11.57 10.86 -8.34
C GLN A 248 -11.47 10.22 -6.93
N ARG A 249 -12.44 10.42 -6.04
CA ARG A 249 -12.51 9.65 -4.81
C ARG A 249 -13.25 8.33 -5.03
N SER A 250 -12.96 7.35 -4.19
CA SER A 250 -13.57 6.00 -4.29
C SER A 250 -15.09 6.05 -4.37
N GLU A 251 -15.72 6.94 -3.59
CA GLU A 251 -17.18 7.10 -3.54
C GLU A 251 -17.73 7.60 -4.89
N PHE A 252 -17.07 8.58 -5.48
CA PHE A 252 -17.42 9.08 -6.80
C PHE A 252 -17.25 8.00 -7.88
N LEU A 253 -16.16 7.22 -7.81
CA LEU A 253 -15.89 6.16 -8.78
C LEU A 253 -16.85 4.98 -8.65
N LEU A 254 -17.28 4.66 -7.42
CA LEU A 254 -18.32 3.67 -7.18
C LEU A 254 -19.66 4.12 -7.78
N GLU A 255 -20.06 5.38 -7.56
CA GLU A 255 -21.27 5.97 -8.16
C GLU A 255 -21.24 5.91 -9.69
N LYS A 256 -20.06 6.11 -10.29
CA LYS A 256 -19.88 6.08 -11.76
C LYS A 256 -19.62 4.67 -12.32
N GLY A 257 -19.65 3.63 -11.51
CA GLY A 257 -19.48 2.24 -11.92
C GLY A 257 -18.04 1.86 -12.29
N ALA A 258 -17.04 2.67 -11.88
CA ALA A 258 -15.63 2.35 -12.11
C ALA A 258 -15.03 1.44 -11.01
N LEU A 259 -15.68 1.37 -9.86
CA LEU A 259 -15.39 0.43 -8.78
C LEU A 259 -16.60 -0.47 -8.52
N ASP A 260 -16.34 -1.69 -8.07
CA ASP A 260 -17.38 -2.65 -7.68
C ASP A 260 -17.76 -2.48 -6.21
N LEU A 261 -16.79 -2.15 -5.35
CA LEU A 261 -16.98 -2.05 -3.90
C LEU A 261 -16.09 -0.95 -3.29
N ILE A 262 -16.56 -0.37 -2.18
CA ILE A 262 -15.70 0.33 -1.22
C ILE A 262 -15.63 -0.50 0.04
N MET A 263 -14.41 -0.75 0.54
CA MET A 263 -14.22 -1.63 1.67
C MET A 263 -13.20 -1.06 2.66
N ASP A 264 -13.58 -1.00 3.93
CA ASP A 264 -12.68 -0.64 5.00
C ASP A 264 -11.54 -1.66 5.10
N ARG A 265 -10.32 -1.18 5.31
CA ARG A 265 -9.11 -2.01 5.38
C ARG A 265 -9.21 -3.11 6.42
N ARG A 266 -9.92 -2.84 7.52
CA ARG A 266 -10.08 -3.77 8.64
C ARG A 266 -10.89 -5.01 8.26
N ASP A 267 -11.76 -4.88 7.25
CA ASP A 267 -12.66 -5.95 6.80
C ASP A 267 -12.14 -6.68 5.56
N GLN A 268 -11.10 -6.12 4.88
CA GLN A 268 -10.62 -6.64 3.58
C GLN A 268 -10.21 -8.11 3.63
N ARG A 269 -9.52 -8.53 4.70
CA ARG A 269 -9.00 -9.90 4.79
C ARG A 269 -10.11 -10.95 4.67
N ASP A 270 -11.15 -10.81 5.46
CA ASP A 270 -12.22 -11.81 5.53
C ASP A 270 -13.20 -11.71 4.35
N HIS A 271 -13.48 -10.49 3.89
CA HIS A 271 -14.36 -10.29 2.73
C HIS A 271 -13.70 -10.77 1.44
N ILE A 272 -12.42 -10.44 1.21
CA ILE A 272 -11.69 -10.91 0.02
C ILE A 272 -11.57 -12.44 0.04
N ALA A 273 -11.32 -13.05 1.20
CA ALA A 273 -11.30 -14.50 1.31
C ALA A 273 -12.64 -15.14 0.90
N ARG A 274 -13.78 -14.56 1.34
CA ARG A 274 -15.11 -15.04 0.93
C ARG A 274 -15.36 -14.86 -0.56
N LEU A 275 -15.02 -13.69 -1.12
CA LEU A 275 -15.13 -13.41 -2.56
C LEU A 275 -14.32 -14.41 -3.39
N LEU A 276 -13.07 -14.63 -3.03
CA LEU A 276 -12.20 -15.56 -3.73
C LEU A 276 -12.72 -17.01 -3.67
N ARG A 277 -13.25 -17.44 -2.53
CA ARG A 277 -13.88 -18.77 -2.42
C ARG A 277 -15.09 -18.92 -3.34
N LEU A 278 -15.92 -17.86 -3.42
CA LEU A 278 -17.06 -17.84 -4.34
C LEU A 278 -16.60 -17.94 -5.79
N LEU A 279 -15.66 -17.09 -6.20
CA LEU A 279 -15.12 -17.09 -7.58
C LEU A 279 -14.41 -18.40 -7.95
N MET A 280 -13.73 -19.02 -6.98
CA MET A 280 -13.05 -20.30 -7.15
C MET A 280 -13.99 -21.50 -6.97
N LYS A 281 -15.30 -21.29 -6.76
CA LYS A 281 -16.33 -22.33 -6.53
C LYS A 281 -15.96 -23.27 -5.37
N ARG A 282 -15.37 -22.73 -4.31
CA ARG A 282 -15.01 -23.45 -3.09
C ARG A 282 -16.12 -23.33 -2.03
N PRO A 283 -16.25 -24.30 -1.10
CA PRO A 283 -17.20 -24.19 0.00
C PRO A 283 -17.01 -22.90 0.82
N PRO A 284 -18.05 -22.32 1.42
CA PRO A 284 -17.93 -21.12 2.26
C PRO A 284 -16.96 -21.36 3.44
N LEU A 285 -16.40 -20.26 3.98
CA LEU A 285 -15.62 -20.34 5.22
C LEU A 285 -16.55 -20.79 6.35
N VAL A 286 -16.17 -21.86 7.03
CA VAL A 286 -16.86 -22.23 8.28
C VAL A 286 -16.42 -21.20 9.33
N PRO A 287 -17.37 -20.55 10.04
CA PRO A 287 -17.00 -19.69 11.15
C PRO A 287 -16.19 -20.50 12.15
N VAL A 288 -14.99 -20.04 12.50
CA VAL A 288 -14.28 -20.59 13.66
C VAL A 288 -15.19 -20.27 14.85
N ALA A 289 -15.73 -21.31 15.48
CA ALA A 289 -16.47 -21.13 16.75
C ALA A 289 -15.57 -20.33 17.68
N ALA A 290 -16.05 -19.18 18.16
CA ALA A 290 -15.33 -18.43 19.17
C ALA A 290 -15.13 -19.40 20.36
N GLU A 291 -13.90 -19.77 20.63
CA GLU A 291 -13.57 -20.45 21.88
C GLU A 291 -13.99 -19.53 23.01
N ALA A 292 -14.95 -20.00 23.80
CA ALA A 292 -15.58 -19.30 24.92
C ALA A 292 -14.61 -19.09 26.08
#